data_d29956c1239bd1de193bd5b53dfe563f
#
_entry.id   d29956c1239bd1de193bd5b53dfe563f
#
_cell.length_a   1.000
_cell.length_b   1.000
_cell.length_c   1.000
_cell.angle_alpha   90.00
_cell.angle_beta   90.00
_cell.angle_gamma   90.00
#
_symmetry.space_group_name_H-M   'P 1'
#
loop_
_entity.id
_entity.type
_entity.pdbx_description
1 polymer ?
#
loop_
_entity_poly.entity_id
_entity_poly.type
_entity_poly.pdbx_seq_one_letter_code
_entity_poly.pdbx_strand_id
1 'polypeptide(L)'
;NESFEIARKVSQKTWDKWSVHSHETKTTHEGKQSVYRVLESEIFEKFIWRELLKNKKIERIRSNVNNFAKTPLKTSLHLVNGQEIIANHAFDSRPLQYPRGVLLQHFVGLKIQTNQKIFDPSTLILMDFRATQKEGIHFIYLLPFCEKSALIESTVISESPKENTWYQKQIRKYLTKFYNCSYFTIQNTEQGIIPMGVPQSDIS
;
A
#
# COMPACT_ATOMS: atom_id res chain seq x y z
N ASN A 1 22.31 0.28 5.69
CA ASN A 1 21.65 0.65 4.45
C ASN A 1 20.85 1.93 4.69
N GLU A 2 21.09 2.97 3.89
CA GLU A 2 20.50 4.30 4.03
C GLU A 2 18.97 4.29 3.96
N SER A 3 18.40 3.49 3.05
CA SER A 3 16.94 3.31 2.93
C SER A 3 16.30 2.78 4.21
N PHE A 4 16.99 1.91 4.94
CA PHE A 4 16.52 1.40 6.23
C PHE A 4 16.50 2.48 7.30
N GLU A 5 17.51 3.35 7.32
CA GLU A 5 17.58 4.47 8.26
C GLU A 5 16.49 5.50 7.99
N ILE A 6 16.19 5.78 6.71
CA ILE A 6 15.07 6.64 6.33
C ILE A 6 13.74 6.04 6.82
N ALA A 7 13.49 4.76 6.52
CA ALA A 7 12.28 4.07 6.95
C ALA A 7 12.12 4.11 8.48
N ARG A 8 13.21 3.93 9.24
CA ARG A 8 13.20 4.01 10.70
C ARG A 8 12.80 5.38 11.23
N LYS A 9 13.26 6.47 10.57
CA LYS A 9 12.96 7.85 10.98
C LYS A 9 11.51 8.26 10.77
N VAL A 10 10.82 7.69 9.77
CA VAL A 10 9.47 8.11 9.37
C VAL A 10 8.37 7.08 9.64
N SER A 11 8.73 5.91 10.17
CA SER A 11 7.73 4.89 10.52
C SER A 11 6.87 5.31 11.71
N GLN A 12 5.55 5.16 11.58
CA GLN A 12 4.59 5.43 12.66
C GLN A 12 4.51 4.27 13.64
N LYS A 13 4.69 3.06 13.17
CA LYS A 13 4.66 1.85 13.99
C LYS A 13 5.60 0.81 13.42
N THR A 14 6.15 -0.01 14.31
CA THR A 14 7.02 -1.14 13.97
C THR A 14 6.55 -2.37 14.73
N TRP A 15 6.57 -3.52 14.08
CA TRP A 15 6.32 -4.83 14.68
C TRP A 15 7.48 -5.75 14.36
N ASP A 16 7.96 -6.45 15.36
CA ASP A 16 8.91 -7.58 15.26
C ASP A 16 8.18 -8.93 15.25
N LYS A 17 6.86 -8.89 15.41
CA LYS A 17 5.99 -10.06 15.45
C LYS A 17 4.83 -9.92 14.48
N TRP A 18 4.65 -10.95 13.62
CA TRP A 18 3.52 -11.02 12.71
C TRP A 18 3.00 -12.44 12.55
N SER A 19 1.76 -12.56 12.13
CA SER A 19 1.10 -13.85 11.94
C SER A 19 0.42 -13.98 10.59
N VAL A 20 0.33 -15.23 10.13
CA VAL A 20 -0.47 -15.65 8.98
C VAL A 20 -1.50 -16.67 9.46
N HIS A 21 -2.74 -16.49 9.08
CA HIS A 21 -3.85 -17.32 9.52
C HIS A 21 -4.51 -18.01 8.33
N SER A 22 -4.80 -19.30 8.47
CA SER A 22 -5.70 -20.07 7.62
C SER A 22 -6.89 -20.58 8.43
N HIS A 23 -7.78 -21.34 7.80
CA HIS A 23 -8.88 -21.99 8.53
C HIS A 23 -8.41 -23.02 9.55
N GLU A 24 -7.27 -23.65 9.28
CA GLU A 24 -6.76 -24.79 10.07
C GLU A 24 -5.58 -24.38 10.97
N THR A 25 -4.80 -23.40 10.54
CA THR A 25 -3.52 -23.06 11.18
C THR A 25 -3.35 -21.58 11.42
N LYS A 26 -2.57 -21.27 12.45
CA LYS A 26 -2.01 -19.95 12.71
C LYS A 26 -0.51 -20.09 12.87
N THR A 27 0.24 -19.45 11.99
CA THR A 27 1.70 -19.36 12.09
C THR A 27 2.09 -17.97 12.56
N THR A 28 2.96 -17.89 13.55
CA THR A 28 3.47 -16.62 14.07
C THR A 28 4.98 -16.61 13.88
N HIS A 29 5.49 -15.53 13.32
CA HIS A 29 6.92 -15.24 13.26
C HIS A 29 7.25 -14.14 14.26
N GLU A 30 8.37 -14.33 14.96
CA GLU A 30 8.94 -13.33 15.86
C GLU A 30 10.44 -13.25 15.59
N GLY A 31 10.94 -12.07 15.24
CA GLY A 31 12.34 -11.94 14.86
C GLY A 31 12.91 -10.55 15.09
N LYS A 32 14.03 -10.49 15.85
CA LYS A 32 14.69 -9.22 16.15
C LYS A 32 15.38 -8.57 14.94
N GLN A 33 15.72 -9.34 13.91
CA GLN A 33 16.44 -8.85 12.72
C GLN A 33 15.51 -8.43 11.57
N SER A 34 14.27 -8.95 11.56
CA SER A 34 13.27 -8.63 10.54
C SER A 34 12.10 -7.96 11.22
N VAL A 35 11.79 -6.74 10.80
CA VAL A 35 10.70 -5.96 11.37
C VAL A 35 9.77 -5.48 10.26
N TYR A 36 8.49 -5.44 10.54
CA TYR A 36 7.49 -4.81 9.68
C TYR A 36 7.28 -3.36 10.12
N ARG A 37 7.27 -2.44 9.16
CA ARG A 37 7.08 -1.00 9.44
C ARG A 37 5.95 -0.45 8.59
N VAL A 38 5.12 0.38 9.20
CA VAL A 38 4.15 1.18 8.47
C VAL A 38 4.66 2.60 8.30
N LEU A 39 4.60 3.08 7.06
CA LEU A 39 4.92 4.45 6.68
C LEU A 39 3.67 5.08 6.06
N GLU A 40 3.20 6.17 6.62
CA GLU A 40 2.14 6.96 5.99
C GLU A 40 2.76 7.76 4.83
N SER A 41 2.19 7.63 3.63
CA SER A 41 2.73 8.22 2.40
C SER A 41 2.93 9.74 2.50
N GLU A 42 2.00 10.46 3.14
CA GLU A 42 2.10 11.89 3.33
C GLU A 42 3.29 12.31 4.22
N ILE A 43 3.55 11.55 5.31
CA ILE A 43 4.68 11.81 6.21
C ILE A 43 5.99 11.49 5.51
N PHE A 44 6.02 10.36 4.78
CA PHE A 44 7.18 9.96 4.00
C PHE A 44 7.50 10.98 2.90
N GLU A 45 6.49 11.41 2.13
CA GLU A 45 6.66 12.42 1.09
C GLU A 45 7.20 13.74 1.63
N LYS A 46 6.61 14.27 2.70
CA LYS A 46 7.08 15.51 3.36
C LYS A 46 8.54 15.40 3.81
N PHE A 47 8.91 14.24 4.38
CA PHE A 47 10.29 14.00 4.80
C PHE A 47 11.24 14.00 3.61
N ILE A 48 10.92 13.24 2.55
CA ILE A 48 11.76 13.13 1.35
C ILE A 48 11.93 14.49 0.70
N TRP A 49 10.84 15.25 0.50
CA TRP A 49 10.94 16.60 -0.09
C TRP A 49 11.83 17.54 0.74
N ARG A 50 11.70 17.49 2.06
CA ARG A 50 12.56 18.30 2.93
C ARG A 50 14.04 17.95 2.76
N GLU A 51 14.37 16.67 2.60
CA GLU A 51 15.77 16.24 2.40
C GLU A 51 16.26 16.58 0.99
N LEU A 52 15.45 16.37 -0.05
CA LEU A 52 15.82 16.67 -1.43
C LEU A 52 16.07 18.18 -1.66
N LEU A 53 15.22 19.03 -1.11
CA LEU A 53 15.34 20.50 -1.28
C LEU A 53 16.56 21.13 -0.57
N LYS A 54 17.28 20.40 0.27
CA LYS A 54 18.59 20.82 0.78
C LYS A 54 19.66 20.85 -0.31
N ASN A 55 19.47 20.07 -1.37
CA ASN A 55 20.38 20.00 -2.50
C ASN A 55 19.95 21.01 -3.58
N LYS A 56 20.73 22.09 -3.75
CA LYS A 56 20.47 23.15 -4.74
C LYS A 56 20.48 22.68 -6.20
N LYS A 57 20.92 21.44 -6.48
CA LYS A 57 20.90 20.84 -7.82
C LYS A 57 19.57 20.14 -8.14
N ILE A 58 18.63 20.09 -7.19
CA ILE A 58 17.32 19.47 -7.36
C ILE A 58 16.28 20.57 -7.52
N GLU A 59 15.54 20.50 -8.61
CA GLU A 59 14.41 21.40 -8.91
C GLU A 59 13.09 20.62 -8.81
N ARG A 60 12.08 21.22 -8.19
CA ARG A 60 10.73 20.69 -8.15
C ARG A 60 9.85 21.47 -9.12
N ILE A 61 9.34 20.79 -10.13
CA ILE A 61 8.39 21.33 -11.10
C ILE A 61 7.00 20.77 -10.82
N ARG A 62 6.02 21.65 -10.59
CA ARG A 62 4.61 21.28 -10.40
C ARG A 62 3.88 21.42 -11.73
N SER A 63 3.88 20.34 -12.53
CA SER A 63 3.11 20.27 -13.77
C SER A 63 2.82 18.80 -14.07
N ASN A 64 1.72 18.56 -14.77
CA ASN A 64 1.47 17.24 -15.31
C ASN A 64 2.33 17.01 -16.55
N VAL A 65 2.85 15.80 -16.69
CA VAL A 65 3.52 15.36 -17.92
C VAL A 65 2.43 14.90 -18.91
N ASN A 66 2.36 15.59 -20.04
CA ASN A 66 1.40 15.29 -21.10
C ASN A 66 1.89 14.11 -21.95
N ASN A 67 3.16 14.16 -22.36
CA ASN A 67 3.77 13.12 -23.18
C ASN A 67 5.27 13.06 -22.88
N PHE A 68 5.89 11.94 -23.22
CA PHE A 68 7.34 11.81 -23.28
C PHE A 68 7.74 11.08 -24.55
N ALA A 69 8.88 11.52 -25.12
CA ALA A 69 9.49 10.91 -26.27
C ALA A 69 10.90 10.44 -25.90
N LYS A 70 11.27 9.24 -26.33
CA LYS A 70 12.57 8.65 -26.08
C LYS A 70 13.35 8.57 -27.38
N THR A 71 14.59 9.02 -27.36
CA THR A 71 15.59 8.77 -28.39
C THR A 71 16.70 7.87 -27.79
N PRO A 72 17.59 7.28 -28.58
CA PRO A 72 18.71 6.48 -28.06
C PRO A 72 19.58 7.20 -27.03
N LEU A 73 19.62 8.54 -27.08
CA LEU A 73 20.53 9.34 -26.26
C LEU A 73 19.83 10.19 -25.18
N LYS A 74 18.54 10.50 -25.34
CA LYS A 74 17.83 11.46 -24.48
C LYS A 74 16.36 11.11 -24.35
N THR A 75 15.75 11.55 -23.26
CA THR A 75 14.30 11.54 -23.05
C THR A 75 13.80 12.98 -22.99
N SER A 76 12.76 13.28 -23.74
CA SER A 76 12.07 14.57 -23.75
C SER A 76 10.72 14.43 -23.06
N LEU A 77 10.43 15.28 -22.09
CA LEU A 77 9.17 15.34 -21.36
C LEU A 77 8.44 16.62 -21.73
N HIS A 78 7.23 16.49 -22.25
CA HIS A 78 6.35 17.62 -22.59
C HIS A 78 5.35 17.83 -21.46
N LEU A 79 5.40 19.00 -20.83
CA LEU A 79 4.52 19.38 -19.73
C LEU A 79 3.23 20.03 -20.25
N VAL A 80 2.15 19.94 -19.48
CA VAL A 80 0.85 20.53 -19.86
C VAL A 80 0.93 22.07 -20.00
N ASN A 81 1.88 22.72 -19.32
CA ASN A 81 2.12 24.17 -19.42
C ASN A 81 2.94 24.57 -20.67
N GLY A 82 3.22 23.61 -21.57
CA GLY A 82 3.99 23.85 -22.81
C GLY A 82 5.52 23.78 -22.64
N GLN A 83 6.02 23.60 -21.43
CA GLN A 83 7.46 23.45 -21.19
C GLN A 83 7.94 22.07 -21.66
N GLU A 84 9.13 22.03 -22.26
CA GLU A 84 9.85 20.81 -22.59
C GLU A 84 11.06 20.64 -21.66
N ILE A 85 11.25 19.44 -21.14
CA ILE A 85 12.40 19.05 -20.33
C ILE A 85 13.14 17.94 -21.05
N ILE A 86 14.43 18.14 -21.30
CA ILE A 86 15.30 17.14 -21.92
C ILE A 86 16.22 16.57 -20.84
N ALA A 87 16.24 15.24 -20.70
CA ALA A 87 17.04 14.53 -19.72
C ALA A 87 17.76 13.33 -20.33
N ASN A 88 18.90 12.95 -19.76
CA ASN A 88 19.59 11.72 -20.15
C ASN A 88 18.81 10.47 -19.67
N HIS A 89 18.16 10.58 -18.50
CA HIS A 89 17.35 9.51 -17.92
C HIS A 89 16.05 10.10 -17.34
N ALA A 90 14.95 9.37 -17.47
CA ALA A 90 13.69 9.68 -16.84
C ALA A 90 13.15 8.44 -16.11
N PHE A 91 12.62 8.63 -14.89
CA PHE A 91 11.96 7.60 -14.12
C PHE A 91 10.49 7.95 -14.03
N ASP A 92 9.63 7.10 -14.56
CA ASP A 92 8.17 7.28 -14.53
C ASP A 92 7.58 6.35 -13.49
N SER A 93 7.00 6.92 -12.44
CA SER A 93 6.32 6.17 -11.37
C SER A 93 4.80 6.09 -11.55
N ARG A 94 4.27 6.57 -12.66
CA ARG A 94 2.83 6.45 -12.93
C ARG A 94 2.45 4.98 -13.11
N PRO A 95 1.25 4.56 -12.67
CA PRO A 95 0.78 3.20 -12.88
C PRO A 95 0.79 2.84 -14.38
N LEU A 96 1.36 1.69 -14.69
CA LEU A 96 1.33 1.16 -16.05
C LEU A 96 -0.10 0.78 -16.44
N GLN A 97 -0.44 1.02 -17.71
CA GLN A 97 -1.63 0.40 -18.28
C GLN A 97 -1.38 -1.10 -18.40
N TYR A 98 -2.32 -1.92 -17.97
CA TYR A 98 -2.21 -3.36 -18.02
C TYR A 98 -3.26 -3.95 -18.97
N PRO A 99 -2.92 -5.02 -19.73
CA PRO A 99 -3.85 -5.66 -20.62
C PRO A 99 -4.96 -6.39 -19.84
N ARG A 100 -6.07 -6.70 -20.52
CA ARG A 100 -7.13 -7.54 -19.94
C ARG A 100 -6.60 -8.93 -19.60
N GLY A 101 -7.14 -9.53 -18.54
CA GLY A 101 -6.74 -10.87 -18.10
C GLY A 101 -5.48 -10.94 -17.24
N VAL A 102 -4.88 -9.80 -16.88
CA VAL A 102 -3.80 -9.75 -15.89
C VAL A 102 -4.40 -9.87 -14.49
N LEU A 103 -3.78 -10.70 -13.66
CA LEU A 103 -4.14 -10.75 -12.24
C LEU A 103 -3.81 -9.41 -11.58
N LEU A 104 -4.75 -8.92 -10.81
CA LEU A 104 -4.65 -7.68 -10.08
C LEU A 104 -4.71 -7.97 -8.58
N GLN A 105 -3.81 -7.39 -7.80
CA GLN A 105 -4.01 -7.23 -6.37
C GLN A 105 -4.77 -5.94 -6.16
N HIS A 106 -5.97 -6.02 -5.62
CA HIS A 106 -6.82 -4.87 -5.40
C HIS A 106 -7.40 -4.91 -3.98
N PHE A 107 -7.55 -3.73 -3.38
CA PHE A 107 -7.86 -3.64 -1.97
C PHE A 107 -8.60 -2.36 -1.58
N VAL A 108 -9.27 -2.43 -0.44
CA VAL A 108 -9.70 -1.28 0.36
C VAL A 108 -9.27 -1.49 1.79
N GLY A 109 -8.62 -0.48 2.36
CA GLY A 109 -8.21 -0.41 3.75
C GLY A 109 -9.01 0.63 4.53
N LEU A 110 -9.36 0.30 5.77
CA LEU A 110 -10.01 1.21 6.71
C LEU A 110 -9.14 1.40 7.94
N LYS A 111 -8.68 2.63 8.19
CA LYS A 111 -8.11 3.01 9.48
C LYS A 111 -9.26 3.29 10.44
N ILE A 112 -9.40 2.48 11.47
CA ILE A 112 -10.54 2.53 12.37
C ILE A 112 -10.14 2.83 13.80
N GLN A 113 -11.13 3.35 14.54
CA GLN A 113 -11.10 3.55 15.99
C GLN A 113 -12.29 2.83 16.62
N THR A 114 -12.04 2.05 17.66
CA THR A 114 -13.06 1.35 18.45
C THR A 114 -13.16 1.92 19.86
N ASN A 115 -14.33 1.76 20.50
CA ASN A 115 -14.51 2.16 21.89
C ASN A 115 -13.86 1.17 22.87
N GLN A 116 -13.81 -0.10 22.50
CA GLN A 116 -13.26 -1.18 23.32
C GLN A 116 -11.83 -1.52 22.88
N LYS A 117 -11.05 -2.06 23.78
CA LYS A 117 -9.72 -2.63 23.54
C LYS A 117 -9.88 -4.02 22.93
N ILE A 118 -9.74 -4.15 21.62
CA ILE A 118 -9.95 -5.41 20.90
C ILE A 118 -8.73 -5.89 20.14
N PHE A 119 -7.72 -5.04 19.93
CA PHE A 119 -6.53 -5.39 19.17
C PHE A 119 -5.34 -5.68 20.09
N ASP A 120 -4.51 -6.64 19.70
CA ASP A 120 -3.17 -6.84 20.26
C ASP A 120 -2.17 -5.94 19.49
N PRO A 121 -1.65 -4.86 20.09
CA PRO A 121 -0.76 -3.95 19.40
C PRO A 121 0.66 -4.50 19.20
N SER A 122 0.98 -5.65 19.77
CA SER A 122 2.30 -6.28 19.66
C SER A 122 2.45 -7.11 18.39
N THR A 123 1.34 -7.61 17.81
CA THR A 123 1.37 -8.56 16.71
C THR A 123 0.50 -8.07 15.55
N LEU A 124 1.08 -7.86 14.39
CA LEU A 124 0.29 -7.62 13.18
C LEU A 124 -0.17 -8.95 12.56
N ILE A 125 -1.30 -8.91 11.85
CA ILE A 125 -1.73 -10.02 11.00
C ILE A 125 -1.38 -9.65 9.56
N LEU A 126 -0.36 -10.36 9.03
CA LEU A 126 0.15 -10.10 7.69
C LEU A 126 -0.81 -10.62 6.61
N MET A 127 -1.40 -11.80 6.83
CA MET A 127 -2.42 -12.36 5.92
C MET A 127 -3.37 -13.25 6.72
N ASP A 128 -4.66 -12.93 6.68
CA ASP A 128 -5.70 -13.78 7.25
C ASP A 128 -6.60 -14.32 6.14
N PHE A 129 -6.35 -15.56 5.74
CA PHE A 129 -7.09 -16.26 4.68
C PHE A 129 -8.44 -16.83 5.13
N ARG A 130 -8.87 -16.61 6.38
CA ARG A 130 -10.21 -17.03 6.87
C ARG A 130 -11.34 -16.17 6.31
N ALA A 131 -11.02 -15.21 5.45
CA ALA A 131 -11.96 -14.49 4.60
C ALA A 131 -12.56 -15.40 3.52
N THR A 132 -13.66 -14.96 2.88
CA THR A 132 -14.28 -15.72 1.79
C THR A 132 -13.37 -15.81 0.57
N GLN A 133 -13.20 -17.00 0.00
CA GLN A 133 -12.35 -17.24 -1.17
C GLN A 133 -13.14 -17.30 -2.51
N LYS A 134 -14.41 -16.83 -2.52
CA LYS A 134 -15.29 -16.94 -3.70
C LYS A 134 -14.88 -16.02 -4.86
N GLU A 135 -14.16 -14.94 -4.58
CA GLU A 135 -13.85 -13.89 -5.55
C GLU A 135 -12.38 -13.90 -5.99
N GLY A 136 -11.62 -14.92 -5.62
CA GLY A 136 -10.19 -15.04 -5.84
C GLY A 136 -9.43 -15.29 -4.55
N ILE A 137 -8.12 -15.11 -4.55
CA ILE A 137 -7.32 -15.23 -3.33
C ILE A 137 -7.60 -13.99 -2.48
N HIS A 138 -8.35 -14.19 -1.39
CA HIS A 138 -8.78 -13.10 -0.50
C HIS A 138 -8.18 -13.27 0.89
N PHE A 139 -7.58 -12.20 1.41
CA PHE A 139 -7.03 -12.14 2.75
C PHE A 139 -7.23 -10.76 3.38
N ILE A 140 -7.14 -10.72 4.70
CA ILE A 140 -7.21 -9.50 5.49
C ILE A 140 -5.82 -9.21 6.05
N TYR A 141 -5.32 -7.97 5.84
CA TYR A 141 -4.28 -7.39 6.67
C TYR A 141 -4.90 -6.74 7.90
N LEU A 142 -4.24 -6.85 9.06
CA LEU A 142 -4.62 -6.11 10.25
C LEU A 142 -3.36 -5.57 10.92
N LEU A 143 -3.21 -4.24 10.90
CA LEU A 143 -2.08 -3.51 11.46
C LEU A 143 -2.55 -2.72 12.69
N PRO A 144 -2.40 -3.25 13.90
CA PRO A 144 -2.88 -2.61 15.12
C PRO A 144 -1.92 -1.52 15.59
N PHE A 145 -2.35 -0.27 15.58
CA PHE A 145 -1.56 0.85 16.10
C PHE A 145 -1.58 0.89 17.63
N CYS A 146 -2.73 0.60 18.22
CA CYS A 146 -2.92 0.42 19.64
C CYS A 146 -4.09 -0.55 19.91
N GLU A 147 -4.43 -0.78 21.16
CA GLU A 147 -5.53 -1.69 21.53
C GLU A 147 -6.90 -1.31 20.94
N LYS A 148 -7.09 -0.04 20.55
CA LYS A 148 -8.34 0.51 20.04
C LYS A 148 -8.28 1.00 18.60
N SER A 149 -7.13 1.00 17.95
CA SER A 149 -6.98 1.52 16.58
C SER A 149 -6.16 0.58 15.72
N ALA A 150 -6.65 0.33 14.50
CA ALA A 150 -5.96 -0.50 13.51
C ALA A 150 -6.27 -0.02 12.09
N LEU A 151 -5.36 -0.29 11.17
CA LEU A 151 -5.65 -0.37 9.75
C LEU A 151 -6.05 -1.80 9.42
N ILE A 152 -7.19 -1.96 8.77
CA ILE A 152 -7.70 -3.26 8.34
C ILE A 152 -7.96 -3.18 6.84
N GLU A 153 -7.27 -4.02 6.09
CA GLU A 153 -7.34 -4.03 4.64
C GLU A 153 -7.91 -5.36 4.14
N SER A 154 -8.94 -5.28 3.31
CA SER A 154 -9.47 -6.42 2.58
C SER A 154 -8.85 -6.43 1.20
N THR A 155 -8.02 -7.44 0.92
CA THR A 155 -7.22 -7.57 -0.30
C THR A 155 -7.60 -8.82 -1.06
N VAL A 156 -7.83 -8.66 -2.36
CA VAL A 156 -8.15 -9.76 -3.27
C VAL A 156 -7.18 -9.76 -4.45
N ILE A 157 -6.76 -10.96 -4.84
CA ILE A 157 -6.03 -11.18 -6.10
C ILE A 157 -7.01 -11.88 -7.06
N SER A 158 -7.42 -11.15 -8.09
CA SER A 158 -8.30 -11.65 -9.16
C SER A 158 -8.17 -10.78 -10.41
N GLU A 159 -8.84 -11.14 -11.50
CA GLU A 159 -8.80 -10.37 -12.75
C GLU A 159 -9.63 -9.09 -12.71
N SER A 160 -10.59 -8.99 -11.78
CA SER A 160 -11.56 -7.89 -11.74
C SER A 160 -11.74 -7.34 -10.33
N PRO A 161 -11.44 -6.06 -10.11
CA PRO A 161 -11.75 -5.37 -8.86
C PRO A 161 -13.26 -5.38 -8.57
N LYS A 162 -13.61 -5.29 -7.30
CA LYS A 162 -14.98 -5.15 -6.81
C LYS A 162 -15.29 -3.69 -6.48
N GLU A 163 -16.57 -3.41 -6.26
CA GLU A 163 -16.98 -2.13 -5.72
C GLU A 163 -16.44 -1.94 -4.29
N ASN A 164 -16.04 -0.73 -3.92
CA ASN A 164 -15.47 -0.42 -2.61
C ASN A 164 -16.33 -0.90 -1.43
N THR A 165 -17.65 -0.82 -1.59
CA THR A 165 -18.63 -1.29 -0.61
C THR A 165 -18.53 -2.78 -0.31
N TRP A 166 -18.09 -3.59 -1.28
CA TRP A 166 -17.88 -5.02 -1.09
C TRP A 166 -16.74 -5.28 -0.09
N TYR A 167 -15.58 -4.63 -0.26
CA TYR A 167 -14.42 -4.78 0.64
C TYR A 167 -14.75 -4.29 2.05
N GLN A 168 -15.40 -3.13 2.17
CA GLN A 168 -15.85 -2.60 3.46
C GLN A 168 -16.79 -3.57 4.18
N LYS A 169 -17.68 -4.24 3.44
CA LYS A 169 -18.54 -5.29 3.99
C LYS A 169 -17.75 -6.50 4.48
N GLN A 170 -16.66 -6.88 3.77
CA GLN A 170 -15.79 -7.97 4.23
C GLN A 170 -15.06 -7.59 5.52
N ILE A 171 -14.54 -6.37 5.62
CA ILE A 171 -13.90 -5.85 6.84
C ILE A 171 -14.89 -5.88 8.02
N ARG A 172 -16.12 -5.40 7.82
CA ARG A 172 -17.15 -5.43 8.87
C ARG A 172 -17.48 -6.86 9.33
N LYS A 173 -17.65 -7.79 8.38
CA LYS A 173 -17.88 -9.21 8.69
C LYS A 173 -16.71 -9.82 9.47
N TYR A 174 -15.48 -9.48 9.07
CA TYR A 174 -14.26 -9.96 9.73
C TYR A 174 -14.20 -9.47 11.17
N LEU A 175 -14.43 -8.19 11.42
CA LEU A 175 -14.43 -7.60 12.75
C LEU A 175 -15.54 -8.17 13.63
N THR A 176 -16.75 -8.34 13.09
CA THR A 176 -17.85 -8.95 13.85
C THR A 176 -17.52 -10.40 14.21
N LYS A 177 -16.99 -11.18 13.27
CA LYS A 177 -16.74 -12.61 13.47
C LYS A 177 -15.57 -12.89 14.43
N PHE A 178 -14.46 -12.14 14.32
CA PHE A 178 -13.21 -12.48 15.02
C PHE A 178 -12.90 -11.56 16.20
N TYR A 179 -13.54 -10.39 16.28
CA TYR A 179 -13.30 -9.39 17.31
C TYR A 179 -14.57 -9.01 18.08
N ASN A 180 -15.72 -9.61 17.76
CA ASN A 180 -17.03 -9.25 18.30
C ASN A 180 -17.31 -7.74 18.25
N CYS A 181 -16.86 -7.09 17.16
CA CYS A 181 -16.93 -5.64 16.97
C CYS A 181 -17.83 -5.29 15.80
N SER A 182 -19.00 -4.73 16.08
CA SER A 182 -19.96 -4.26 15.08
C SER A 182 -19.94 -2.74 14.88
N TYR A 183 -19.39 -2.01 15.84
CA TYR A 183 -19.37 -0.54 15.84
C TYR A 183 -17.95 0.00 15.96
N PHE A 184 -17.57 0.85 15.00
CA PHE A 184 -16.30 1.55 14.97
C PHE A 184 -16.41 2.82 14.12
N THR A 185 -15.52 3.77 14.36
CA THR A 185 -15.39 5.00 13.57
C THR A 185 -14.30 4.81 12.53
N ILE A 186 -14.59 5.14 11.28
CA ILE A 186 -13.59 5.17 10.19
C ILE A 186 -12.88 6.51 10.25
N GLN A 187 -11.57 6.50 10.43
CA GLN A 187 -10.70 7.67 10.45
C GLN A 187 -10.14 8.01 9.06
N ASN A 188 -9.81 6.98 8.29
CA ASN A 188 -9.29 7.12 6.92
C ASN A 188 -9.65 5.89 6.09
N THR A 189 -9.70 6.07 4.78
CA THR A 189 -9.90 4.99 3.82
C THR A 189 -8.81 5.07 2.75
N GLU A 190 -8.21 3.94 2.44
CA GLU A 190 -7.27 3.78 1.34
C GLU A 190 -7.74 2.70 0.38
N GLN A 191 -7.29 2.77 -0.86
CA GLN A 191 -7.61 1.79 -1.89
C GLN A 191 -6.54 1.76 -2.95
N GLY A 192 -6.40 0.64 -3.63
CA GLY A 192 -5.45 0.50 -4.71
C GLY A 192 -5.71 -0.70 -5.59
N ILE A 193 -5.11 -0.65 -6.78
CA ILE A 193 -5.08 -1.74 -7.75
C ILE A 193 -3.63 -1.87 -8.20
N ILE A 194 -3.05 -3.03 -8.03
CA ILE A 194 -1.65 -3.34 -8.37
C ILE A 194 -1.64 -4.49 -9.38
N PRO A 195 -1.17 -4.28 -10.61
CA PRO A 195 -0.99 -5.37 -11.57
C PRO A 195 0.05 -6.36 -11.05
N MET A 196 -0.29 -7.65 -11.05
CA MET A 196 0.57 -8.75 -10.58
C MET A 196 1.44 -9.37 -11.69
N GLY A 197 1.67 -8.64 -12.73
CA GLY A 197 2.53 -9.01 -13.84
C GLY A 197 2.36 -8.02 -14.97
N VAL A 198 3.44 -7.73 -15.69
CA VAL A 198 3.42 -6.94 -16.92
C VAL A 198 3.95 -7.84 -18.02
N PRO A 199 3.29 -7.93 -19.18
CA PRO A 199 3.86 -8.62 -20.34
C PRO A 199 5.26 -8.04 -20.64
N GLN A 200 6.25 -8.90 -20.86
CA GLN A 200 7.63 -8.50 -21.14
C GLN A 200 7.79 -7.67 -22.42
N SER A 201 6.76 -7.59 -23.27
CA SER A 201 6.79 -6.84 -24.53
C SER A 201 6.84 -5.32 -24.39
N ASP A 202 6.58 -4.77 -23.22
CA ASP A 202 6.49 -3.30 -23.02
C ASP A 202 7.69 -2.70 -22.27
N ILE A 203 8.75 -3.49 -22.04
CA ILE A 203 10.00 -3.00 -21.45
C ILE A 203 11.02 -2.82 -22.61
N SER A 204 10.83 -1.80 -23.42
CA SER A 204 11.79 -1.37 -24.43
C SER A 204 12.28 0.06 -24.17
#